data_799fea3c6df58453fb3e45e4c9203a9e
#
_entry.id   799fea3c6df58453fb3e45e4c9203a9e
#
_cell.length_a   1.000
_cell.length_b   1.000
_cell.length_c   1.000
_cell.angle_alpha   90.00
_cell.angle_beta   90.00
_cell.angle_gamma   90.00
#
_symmetry.space_group_name_H-M   'P 1'
#
loop_
_entity.id
_entity.type
_entity.pdbx_description
1 polymer ?
#
loop_
_entity_poly.entity_id
_entity_poly.type
_entity_poly.pdbx_seq_one_letter_code
_entity_poly.pdbx_strand_id
1 'polypeptide(L)'
;MPTGVHIRDPREQLFDAAERVLLRDGPHALTSRAVTTEAGCAKGVLHRHFADFDGFLSELVLDRVARIDGQSAVLRASAGMGSVVDNLVGALTELFGSVAVAVVALITFRDDLRARLREVRPTGVPVLTEATAMLAAYLVDEQLLGRVPPDADVDTLAATLIGAGHLLFAGRDGTPPDPAAVRRTVRTVLPDG
;
A
#
# COMPACT_ATOMS: atom_id res chain seq x y z
N MET A 1 17.69 -7.12 37.52
CA MET A 1 16.45 -6.53 37.03
C MET A 1 16.32 -6.94 35.59
N PRO A 2 15.45 -7.88 35.19
CA PRO A 2 15.25 -8.17 33.81
C PRO A 2 14.46 -7.02 33.21
N THR A 3 15.06 -6.31 32.28
CA THR A 3 14.43 -5.34 31.41
C THR A 3 13.32 -6.04 30.63
N GLY A 4 12.07 -5.64 30.87
CA GLY A 4 10.93 -6.14 30.12
C GLY A 4 11.11 -5.86 28.64
N VAL A 5 11.36 -6.91 27.88
CA VAL A 5 11.21 -6.89 26.42
C VAL A 5 9.75 -6.57 26.19
N HIS A 6 9.43 -5.41 25.60
CA HIS A 6 8.12 -5.12 25.07
C HIS A 6 7.77 -6.29 24.14
N ILE A 7 6.84 -7.14 24.58
CA ILE A 7 6.27 -8.18 23.73
C ILE A 7 5.47 -7.42 22.66
N ARG A 8 6.08 -7.22 21.48
CA ARG A 8 5.34 -6.80 20.30
C ARG A 8 4.20 -7.81 20.09
N ASP A 9 3.03 -7.32 19.67
CA ASP A 9 1.93 -8.18 19.27
C ASP A 9 2.48 -9.25 18.30
N PRO A 10 2.34 -10.56 18.61
CA PRO A 10 2.86 -11.60 17.74
C PRO A 10 2.32 -11.53 16.30
N ARG A 11 1.13 -10.95 16.11
CA ARG A 11 0.53 -10.74 14.79
C ARG A 11 1.31 -9.68 14.01
N GLU A 12 1.60 -8.52 14.63
CA GLU A 12 2.43 -7.47 14.03
C GLU A 12 3.82 -7.98 13.70
N GLN A 13 4.43 -8.74 14.61
CA GLN A 13 5.76 -9.32 14.39
C GLN A 13 5.78 -10.26 13.17
N LEU A 14 4.73 -11.06 12.98
CA LEU A 14 4.59 -11.94 11.82
C LEU A 14 4.32 -11.14 10.53
N PHE A 15 3.53 -10.07 10.59
CA PHE A 15 3.30 -9.18 9.43
C PHE A 15 4.57 -8.46 9.01
N ASP A 16 5.31 -7.88 9.95
CA ASP A 16 6.60 -7.23 9.67
C ASP A 16 7.62 -8.22 9.07
N ALA A 17 7.64 -9.46 9.56
CA ALA A 17 8.50 -10.51 9.02
C ALA A 17 8.10 -10.89 7.58
N ALA A 18 6.79 -11.02 7.32
CA ALA A 18 6.29 -11.30 5.98
C ALA A 18 6.65 -10.19 4.99
N GLU A 19 6.58 -8.94 5.40
CA GLU A 19 6.99 -7.80 4.56
C GLU A 19 8.47 -7.83 4.22
N ARG A 20 9.32 -8.10 5.22
CA ARG A 20 10.77 -8.22 4.96
C ARG A 20 11.07 -9.34 3.97
N VAL A 21 10.40 -10.50 4.09
CA VAL A 21 10.53 -11.59 3.12
C VAL A 21 10.04 -11.16 1.73
N LEU A 22 8.86 -10.52 1.66
CA LEU A 22 8.31 -10.03 0.39
C LEU A 22 9.24 -9.04 -0.32
N LEU A 23 9.78 -8.08 0.41
CA LEU A 23 10.65 -7.05 -0.15
C LEU A 23 12.02 -7.60 -0.59
N ARG A 24 12.57 -8.56 0.15
CA ARG A 24 13.89 -9.14 -0.12
C ARG A 24 13.83 -10.24 -1.18
N ASP A 25 12.87 -11.15 -1.04
CA ASP A 25 12.87 -12.43 -1.76
C ASP A 25 11.68 -12.57 -2.74
N GLY A 26 10.75 -11.62 -2.70
CA GLY A 26 9.55 -11.58 -3.56
C GLY A 26 8.42 -12.53 -3.12
N PRO A 27 7.26 -12.46 -3.82
CA PRO A 27 6.05 -13.18 -3.42
C PRO A 27 6.16 -14.71 -3.50
N HIS A 28 7.04 -15.25 -4.36
CA HIS A 28 7.25 -16.69 -4.50
C HIS A 28 7.96 -17.31 -3.29
N ALA A 29 8.82 -16.54 -2.61
CA ALA A 29 9.54 -16.98 -1.42
C ALA A 29 8.69 -16.92 -0.14
N LEU A 30 7.53 -16.26 -0.19
CA LEU A 30 6.68 -16.07 0.98
C LEU A 30 5.94 -17.38 1.34
N THR A 31 6.46 -18.04 2.38
CA THR A 31 5.92 -19.28 2.94
C THR A 31 5.79 -19.17 4.46
N SER A 32 4.94 -19.99 5.07
CA SER A 32 4.80 -20.06 6.53
C SER A 32 6.17 -20.26 7.23
N ARG A 33 7.04 -21.09 6.64
CA ARG A 33 8.38 -21.34 7.18
C ARG A 33 9.28 -20.10 7.05
N ALA A 34 9.29 -19.44 5.91
CA ALA A 34 10.08 -18.23 5.70
C ALA A 34 9.68 -17.14 6.69
N VAL A 35 8.36 -16.90 6.85
CA VAL A 35 7.82 -15.90 7.79
C VAL A 35 8.21 -16.22 9.23
N THR A 36 8.02 -17.46 9.70
CA THR A 36 8.34 -17.80 11.10
C THR A 36 9.84 -17.80 11.37
N THR A 37 10.67 -18.16 10.39
CA THR A 37 12.13 -18.05 10.47
C THR A 37 12.56 -16.59 10.58
N GLU A 38 12.03 -15.71 9.70
CA GLU A 38 12.30 -14.28 9.70
C GLU A 38 11.82 -13.60 10.98
N ALA A 39 10.67 -14.02 11.52
CA ALA A 39 10.14 -13.53 12.79
C ALA A 39 10.91 -14.03 14.02
N GLY A 40 11.82 -15.00 13.86
CA GLY A 40 12.53 -15.61 14.98
C GLY A 40 11.65 -16.41 15.93
N CYS A 41 10.54 -16.98 15.44
CA CYS A 41 9.58 -17.71 16.26
C CYS A 41 9.38 -19.17 15.81
N ALA A 42 8.81 -19.99 16.70
CA ALA A 42 8.52 -21.38 16.38
C ALA A 42 7.41 -21.49 15.31
N LYS A 43 7.50 -22.49 14.42
CA LYS A 43 6.54 -22.74 13.33
C LYS A 43 5.07 -22.75 13.78
N GLY A 44 4.79 -23.25 15.01
CA GLY A 44 3.43 -23.31 15.55
C GLY A 44 2.83 -21.95 15.95
N VAL A 45 3.62 -20.87 16.01
CA VAL A 45 3.11 -19.54 16.39
C VAL A 45 2.14 -19.02 15.36
N LEU A 46 2.45 -19.13 14.07
CA LEU A 46 1.57 -18.69 13.00
C LEU A 46 0.20 -19.39 13.08
N HIS A 47 0.18 -20.72 13.21
CA HIS A 47 -1.06 -21.51 13.31
C HIS A 47 -1.85 -21.29 14.61
N ARG A 48 -1.26 -20.68 15.62
CA ARG A 48 -1.97 -20.28 16.85
C ARG A 48 -2.80 -19.02 16.64
N HIS A 49 -2.36 -18.12 15.76
CA HIS A 49 -2.97 -16.80 15.52
C HIS A 49 -3.82 -16.74 14.25
N PHE A 50 -3.58 -17.66 13.30
CA PHE A 50 -4.28 -17.69 12.01
C PHE A 50 -4.71 -19.13 11.68
N ALA A 51 -5.89 -19.26 11.07
CA ALA A 51 -6.47 -20.57 10.75
C ALA A 51 -5.57 -21.39 9.79
N ASP A 52 -5.05 -20.71 8.78
CA ASP A 52 -4.14 -21.26 7.78
C ASP A 52 -3.22 -20.15 7.24
N PHE A 53 -2.32 -20.49 6.31
CA PHE A 53 -1.38 -19.54 5.76
C PHE A 53 -2.06 -18.53 4.81
N ASP A 54 -3.09 -18.92 4.07
CA ASP A 54 -3.83 -17.99 3.21
C ASP A 54 -4.72 -17.04 4.03
N GLY A 55 -5.22 -17.49 5.19
CA GLY A 55 -5.83 -16.64 6.20
C GLY A 55 -4.87 -15.58 6.74
N PHE A 56 -3.64 -15.99 7.08
CA PHE A 56 -2.58 -15.06 7.47
C PHE A 56 -2.30 -14.03 6.36
N LEU A 57 -2.16 -14.45 5.10
CA LEU A 57 -1.91 -13.55 3.97
C LEU A 57 -3.08 -12.59 3.73
N SER A 58 -4.31 -13.07 3.85
CA SER A 58 -5.51 -12.23 3.74
C SER A 58 -5.51 -11.13 4.81
N GLU A 59 -5.21 -11.48 6.05
CA GLU A 59 -5.15 -10.51 7.15
C GLU A 59 -3.98 -9.54 7.00
N LEU A 60 -2.82 -9.99 6.49
CA LEU A 60 -1.70 -9.10 6.14
C LEU A 60 -2.13 -8.04 5.11
N VAL A 61 -2.84 -8.46 4.05
CA VAL A 61 -3.34 -7.53 3.02
C VAL A 61 -4.33 -6.53 3.63
N LEU A 62 -5.26 -7.00 4.46
CA LEU A 62 -6.26 -6.14 5.11
C LEU A 62 -5.63 -5.15 6.09
N ASP A 63 -4.57 -5.55 6.79
CA ASP A 63 -3.79 -4.64 7.65
C ASP A 63 -3.12 -3.53 6.82
N ARG A 64 -2.59 -3.85 5.63
CA ARG A 64 -2.01 -2.84 4.73
C ARG A 64 -3.08 -1.90 4.15
N VAL A 65 -4.25 -2.41 3.86
CA VAL A 65 -5.40 -1.59 3.47
C VAL A 65 -5.78 -0.61 4.60
N ALA A 66 -5.85 -1.07 5.84
CA ALA A 66 -6.16 -0.20 6.99
C ALA A 66 -5.12 0.92 7.19
N ARG A 67 -3.85 0.70 6.84
CA ARG A 67 -2.83 1.76 6.89
C ARG A 67 -3.07 2.87 5.86
N ILE A 68 -3.67 2.56 4.71
CA ILE A 68 -4.03 3.56 3.70
C ILE A 68 -5.09 4.53 4.25
N ASP A 69 -5.99 4.08 5.12
CA ASP A 69 -6.97 4.97 5.76
C ASP A 69 -6.27 6.07 6.60
N GLY A 70 -5.21 5.70 7.32
CA GLY A 70 -4.37 6.66 8.04
C GLY A 70 -3.64 7.64 7.11
N GLN A 71 -3.06 7.15 6.02
CA GLN A 71 -2.42 7.97 5.00
C GLN A 71 -3.42 8.91 4.33
N SER A 72 -4.65 8.44 4.07
CA SER A 72 -5.75 9.25 3.53
C SER A 72 -6.08 10.43 4.44
N ALA A 73 -6.18 10.20 5.75
CA ALA A 73 -6.44 11.28 6.69
C ALA A 73 -5.33 12.35 6.70
N VAL A 74 -4.06 11.92 6.65
CA VAL A 74 -2.90 12.82 6.60
C VAL A 74 -2.89 13.61 5.28
N LEU A 75 -3.11 12.96 4.14
CA LEU A 75 -3.13 13.61 2.83
C LEU A 75 -4.26 14.64 2.75
N ARG A 76 -5.46 14.30 3.18
CA ARG A 76 -6.61 15.22 3.19
C ARG A 76 -6.38 16.41 4.12
N ALA A 77 -5.71 16.20 5.26
CA ALA A 77 -5.34 17.30 6.17
C ALA A 77 -4.34 18.27 5.52
N SER A 78 -3.64 17.90 4.46
CA SER A 78 -2.74 18.77 3.69
C SER A 78 -3.45 19.58 2.60
N ALA A 79 -4.77 19.38 2.38
CA ALA A 79 -5.53 20.14 1.39
C ALA A 79 -5.48 21.64 1.70
N GLY A 80 -5.27 22.44 0.66
CA GLY A 80 -5.05 23.88 0.78
C GLY A 80 -3.63 24.29 1.20
N MET A 81 -2.78 23.33 1.61
CA MET A 81 -1.40 23.60 2.04
C MET A 81 -0.39 23.16 0.97
N GLY A 82 0.73 23.87 0.87
CA GLY A 82 1.79 23.56 -0.09
C GLY A 82 1.31 23.56 -1.55
N SER A 83 1.86 22.69 -2.39
CA SER A 83 1.38 22.51 -3.75
C SER A 83 0.68 21.15 -3.90
N VAL A 84 -0.39 21.11 -4.69
CA VAL A 84 -1.13 19.86 -5.02
C VAL A 84 -0.16 18.81 -5.58
N VAL A 85 0.76 19.25 -6.46
CA VAL A 85 1.78 18.36 -7.04
C VAL A 85 2.68 17.76 -5.97
N ASP A 86 3.18 18.57 -5.02
CA ASP A 86 4.10 18.09 -3.97
C ASP A 86 3.40 17.12 -3.02
N ASN A 87 2.16 17.40 -2.64
CA ASN A 87 1.36 16.53 -1.79
C ASN A 87 1.12 15.17 -2.45
N LEU A 88 0.76 15.15 -3.74
CA LEU A 88 0.58 13.91 -4.50
C LEU A 88 1.88 13.15 -4.74
N VAL A 89 3.00 13.85 -5.00
CA VAL A 89 4.32 13.21 -5.10
C VAL A 89 4.70 12.53 -3.78
N GLY A 90 4.46 13.21 -2.66
CA GLY A 90 4.68 12.66 -1.32
C GLY A 90 3.84 11.41 -1.08
N ALA A 91 2.53 11.49 -1.34
CA ALA A 91 1.60 10.38 -1.16
C ALA A 91 1.96 9.14 -2.01
N LEU A 92 2.26 9.34 -3.31
CA LEU A 92 2.68 8.24 -4.20
C LEU A 92 4.01 7.63 -3.77
N THR A 93 4.96 8.46 -3.31
CA THR A 93 6.27 7.98 -2.84
C THR A 93 6.13 7.18 -1.56
N GLU A 94 5.33 7.64 -0.61
CA GLU A 94 5.06 6.93 0.65
C GLU A 94 4.34 5.60 0.38
N LEU A 95 3.28 5.62 -0.43
CA LEU A 95 2.50 4.43 -0.77
C LEU A 95 3.36 3.36 -1.45
N PHE A 96 3.98 3.69 -2.57
CA PHE A 96 4.70 2.73 -3.42
C PHE A 96 6.16 2.51 -3.02
N GLY A 97 6.76 3.41 -2.24
CA GLY A 97 8.05 3.19 -1.59
C GLY A 97 8.00 2.18 -0.45
N SER A 98 6.79 1.78 -0.05
CA SER A 98 6.52 0.75 0.95
C SER A 98 6.38 -0.64 0.32
N VAL A 99 5.81 -1.58 1.08
CA VAL A 99 5.51 -2.94 0.63
C VAL A 99 4.33 -3.04 -0.37
N ALA A 100 3.65 -1.94 -0.69
CA ALA A 100 2.43 -1.95 -1.49
C ALA A 100 2.58 -2.67 -2.85
N VAL A 101 3.68 -2.40 -3.58
CA VAL A 101 3.96 -3.07 -4.86
C VAL A 101 4.07 -4.59 -4.69
N ALA A 102 4.79 -5.03 -3.65
CA ALA A 102 5.00 -6.45 -3.39
C ALA A 102 3.69 -7.14 -2.93
N VAL A 103 2.84 -6.45 -2.19
CA VAL A 103 1.50 -6.95 -1.79
C VAL A 103 0.59 -7.07 -3.01
N VAL A 104 0.58 -6.10 -3.92
CA VAL A 104 -0.18 -6.19 -5.18
C VAL A 104 0.30 -7.38 -6.02
N ALA A 105 1.62 -7.59 -6.13
CA ALA A 105 2.19 -8.76 -6.79
C ALA A 105 1.74 -10.06 -6.10
N LEU A 106 1.78 -10.12 -4.76
CA LEU A 106 1.33 -11.29 -3.98
C LEU A 106 -0.14 -11.64 -4.30
N ILE A 107 -1.04 -10.65 -4.31
CA ILE A 107 -2.46 -10.84 -4.64
C ILE A 107 -2.62 -11.36 -6.07
N THR A 108 -1.83 -10.82 -7.01
CA THR A 108 -1.92 -11.19 -8.42
C THR A 108 -1.46 -12.62 -8.68
N PHE A 109 -0.44 -13.09 -7.96
CA PHE A 109 0.13 -14.42 -8.15
C PHE A 109 -0.58 -15.54 -7.38
N ARG A 110 -1.47 -15.24 -6.42
CA ARG A 110 -2.15 -16.24 -5.58
C ARG A 110 -3.65 -16.21 -5.80
N ASP A 111 -4.16 -17.18 -6.56
CA ASP A 111 -5.59 -17.28 -6.87
C ASP A 111 -6.45 -17.53 -5.63
N ASP A 112 -6.00 -18.39 -4.70
CA ASP A 112 -6.71 -18.69 -3.47
C ASP A 112 -6.80 -17.46 -2.54
N LEU A 113 -5.70 -16.72 -2.41
CA LEU A 113 -5.70 -15.46 -1.67
C LEU A 113 -6.67 -14.45 -2.30
N ARG A 114 -6.63 -14.32 -3.63
CA ARG A 114 -7.53 -13.41 -4.35
C ARG A 114 -8.99 -13.82 -4.21
N ALA A 115 -9.31 -15.12 -4.23
CA ALA A 115 -10.66 -15.61 -4.00
C ALA A 115 -11.15 -15.25 -2.59
N ARG A 116 -10.33 -15.50 -1.57
CA ARG A 116 -10.64 -15.16 -0.17
C ARG A 116 -10.82 -13.65 0.05
N LEU A 117 -9.97 -12.82 -0.56
CA LEU A 117 -10.10 -11.36 -0.46
C LEU A 117 -11.40 -10.85 -1.11
N ARG A 118 -11.87 -11.49 -2.20
CA ARG A 118 -13.15 -11.13 -2.83
C ARG A 118 -14.38 -11.41 -1.96
N GLU A 119 -14.30 -12.32 -1.00
CA GLU A 119 -15.40 -12.56 -0.05
C GLU A 119 -15.64 -11.32 0.84
N VAL A 120 -14.59 -10.59 1.17
CA VAL A 120 -14.64 -9.40 2.05
C VAL A 120 -14.63 -8.10 1.23
N ARG A 121 -13.98 -8.11 0.06
CA ARG A 121 -13.82 -6.99 -0.87
C ARG A 121 -14.08 -7.46 -2.30
N PRO A 122 -15.35 -7.45 -2.75
CA PRO A 122 -15.76 -8.10 -3.99
C PRO A 122 -15.25 -7.41 -5.25
N THR A 123 -14.82 -6.15 -5.17
CA THR A 123 -14.42 -5.34 -6.33
C THR A 123 -12.99 -4.81 -6.22
N GLY A 124 -12.33 -4.69 -7.37
CA GLY A 124 -11.02 -4.08 -7.50
C GLY A 124 -9.87 -4.96 -7.04
N VAL A 125 -8.70 -4.36 -6.95
CA VAL A 125 -7.49 -4.95 -6.37
C VAL A 125 -7.20 -4.23 -5.06
N PRO A 126 -7.30 -4.92 -3.91
CA PRO A 126 -6.97 -4.34 -2.61
C PRO A 126 -5.62 -3.61 -2.65
N VAL A 127 -5.47 -2.58 -1.86
CA VAL A 127 -4.38 -1.61 -1.88
C VAL A 127 -4.50 -0.59 -3.03
N LEU A 128 -4.65 -1.01 -4.28
CA LEU A 128 -4.81 -0.06 -5.40
C LEU A 128 -6.16 0.65 -5.37
N THR A 129 -7.21 -0.08 -5.03
CA THR A 129 -8.58 0.48 -4.92
C THR A 129 -8.65 1.53 -3.82
N GLU A 130 -8.13 1.22 -2.64
CA GLU A 130 -8.14 2.14 -1.50
C GLU A 130 -7.21 3.34 -1.75
N ALA A 131 -6.05 3.12 -2.37
CA ALA A 131 -5.14 4.19 -2.74
C ALA A 131 -5.77 5.13 -3.79
N THR A 132 -6.53 4.58 -4.74
CA THR A 132 -7.29 5.42 -5.70
C THR A 132 -8.33 6.26 -4.98
N ALA A 133 -9.09 5.68 -4.05
CA ALA A 133 -10.07 6.42 -3.25
C ALA A 133 -9.42 7.50 -2.38
N MET A 134 -8.24 7.22 -1.81
CA MET A 134 -7.43 8.19 -1.04
C MET A 134 -7.08 9.42 -1.89
N LEU A 135 -6.53 9.22 -3.10
CA LEU A 135 -6.17 10.34 -3.98
C LEU A 135 -7.40 11.08 -4.49
N ALA A 136 -8.49 10.37 -4.86
CA ALA A 136 -9.72 10.99 -5.30
C ALA A 136 -10.30 11.90 -4.21
N ALA A 137 -10.37 11.43 -2.97
CA ALA A 137 -10.86 12.23 -1.85
C ALA A 137 -10.04 13.50 -1.61
N TYR A 138 -8.70 13.41 -1.71
CA TYR A 138 -7.82 14.57 -1.63
C TYR A 138 -8.05 15.55 -2.79
N LEU A 139 -8.17 15.05 -4.03
CA LEU A 139 -8.41 15.89 -5.21
C LEU A 139 -9.77 16.60 -5.13
N VAL A 140 -10.81 15.94 -4.57
CA VAL A 140 -12.10 16.60 -4.27
C VAL A 140 -11.92 17.75 -3.29
N ASP A 141 -11.17 17.54 -2.21
CA ASP A 141 -10.91 18.61 -1.23
C ASP A 141 -10.17 19.81 -1.89
N GLU A 142 -9.20 19.55 -2.76
CA GLU A 142 -8.47 20.59 -3.52
C GLU A 142 -9.34 21.28 -4.59
N GLN A 143 -10.28 20.53 -5.21
CA GLN A 143 -11.25 21.07 -6.14
C GLN A 143 -12.24 22.04 -5.46
N LEU A 144 -12.69 21.69 -4.24
CA LEU A 144 -13.53 22.56 -3.44
C LEU A 144 -12.82 23.86 -3.01
N LEU A 145 -11.48 23.83 -2.90
CA LEU A 145 -10.63 24.98 -2.64
C LEU A 145 -10.24 25.78 -3.89
N GLY A 146 -10.71 25.36 -5.08
CA GLY A 146 -10.42 26.01 -6.37
C GLY A 146 -8.98 25.80 -6.85
N ARG A 147 -8.27 24.78 -6.35
CA ARG A 147 -6.87 24.47 -6.71
C ARG A 147 -6.77 23.31 -7.74
N VAL A 148 -7.88 22.67 -8.01
CA VAL A 148 -8.09 21.72 -9.11
C VAL A 148 -9.31 22.22 -9.88
N PRO A 149 -9.32 22.20 -11.23
CA PRO A 149 -10.45 22.68 -12.00
C PRO A 149 -11.77 21.97 -11.60
N PRO A 150 -12.91 22.71 -11.55
CA PRO A 150 -14.17 22.16 -11.07
C PRO A 150 -14.77 21.10 -12.01
N ASP A 151 -14.35 21.07 -13.26
CA ASP A 151 -14.75 20.11 -14.28
C ASP A 151 -13.77 18.94 -14.43
N ALA A 152 -12.68 18.91 -13.66
CA ALA A 152 -11.75 17.79 -13.68
C ALA A 152 -12.40 16.51 -13.13
N ASP A 153 -12.26 15.42 -13.85
CA ASP A 153 -12.68 14.09 -13.42
C ASP A 153 -11.66 13.51 -12.41
N VAL A 154 -11.88 13.82 -11.14
CA VAL A 154 -10.96 13.44 -10.04
C VAL A 154 -10.81 11.93 -9.88
N ASP A 155 -11.82 11.14 -10.21
CA ASP A 155 -11.76 9.68 -10.13
C ASP A 155 -10.82 9.12 -11.21
N THR A 156 -10.94 9.63 -12.44
CA THR A 156 -10.03 9.27 -13.55
C THR A 156 -8.60 9.75 -13.28
N LEU A 157 -8.42 10.95 -12.74
CA LEU A 157 -7.10 11.47 -12.36
C LEU A 157 -6.45 10.58 -11.29
N ALA A 158 -7.18 10.24 -10.23
CA ALA A 158 -6.69 9.38 -9.16
C ALA A 158 -6.30 7.99 -9.68
N ALA A 159 -7.18 7.35 -10.47
CA ALA A 159 -6.90 6.04 -11.06
C ALA A 159 -5.65 6.08 -11.97
N THR A 160 -5.50 7.13 -12.77
CA THR A 160 -4.35 7.31 -13.65
C THR A 160 -3.05 7.50 -12.86
N LEU A 161 -3.08 8.31 -11.80
CA LEU A 161 -1.92 8.52 -10.90
C LEU A 161 -1.50 7.23 -10.20
N ILE A 162 -2.46 6.45 -9.71
CA ILE A 162 -2.17 5.17 -9.07
C ILE A 162 -1.59 4.16 -10.07
N GLY A 163 -2.16 4.04 -11.27
CA GLY A 163 -1.64 3.16 -12.31
C GLY A 163 -0.23 3.54 -12.76
N ALA A 164 0.00 4.81 -13.05
CA ALA A 164 1.32 5.32 -13.45
C ALA A 164 2.35 5.19 -12.31
N GLY A 165 1.95 5.52 -11.08
CA GLY A 165 2.78 5.33 -9.88
C GLY A 165 3.17 3.86 -9.70
N HIS A 166 2.21 2.95 -9.75
CA HIS A 166 2.49 1.51 -9.64
C HIS A 166 3.51 1.07 -10.68
N LEU A 167 3.37 1.45 -11.95
CA LEU A 167 4.32 1.11 -13.01
C LEU A 167 5.72 1.68 -12.76
N LEU A 168 5.82 2.91 -12.24
CA LEU A 168 7.11 3.52 -11.94
C LEU A 168 7.89 2.75 -10.86
N PHE A 169 7.19 2.19 -9.87
CA PHE A 169 7.82 1.51 -8.74
C PHE A 169 7.96 0.00 -8.96
N ALA A 170 7.03 -0.65 -9.72
CA ALA A 170 7.01 -2.10 -9.91
C ALA A 170 8.14 -2.64 -10.82
N GLY A 171 8.67 -1.84 -11.74
CA GLY A 171 9.67 -2.28 -12.71
C GLY A 171 11.12 -2.17 -12.24
N ARG A 172 11.38 -2.08 -10.92
CA ARG A 172 12.73 -1.78 -10.41
C ARG A 172 13.20 -2.84 -9.41
N ASP A 173 14.45 -3.18 -9.48
CA ASP A 173 15.14 -4.15 -8.60
C ASP A 173 15.35 -3.58 -7.17
N GLY A 174 14.27 -3.13 -6.53
CA GLY A 174 14.29 -2.54 -5.19
C GLY A 174 14.83 -1.11 -5.11
N THR A 175 15.26 -0.51 -6.23
CA THR A 175 15.74 0.87 -6.26
C THR A 175 14.53 1.83 -6.42
N PRO A 176 14.32 2.81 -5.53
CA PRO A 176 13.27 3.81 -5.71
C PRO A 176 13.42 4.56 -7.04
N PRO A 177 12.31 4.98 -7.69
CA PRO A 177 12.38 5.82 -8.87
C PRO A 177 13.00 7.18 -8.54
N ASP A 178 13.61 7.80 -9.54
CA ASP A 178 14.04 9.19 -9.45
C ASP A 178 12.86 10.08 -9.03
N PRO A 179 12.97 10.87 -7.94
CA PRO A 179 11.90 11.77 -7.50
C PRO A 179 11.39 12.70 -8.60
N ALA A 180 12.29 13.11 -9.51
CA ALA A 180 11.90 13.92 -10.66
C ALA A 180 11.00 13.16 -11.65
N ALA A 181 11.12 11.83 -11.75
CA ALA A 181 10.22 11.01 -12.59
C ALA A 181 8.82 10.95 -11.98
N VAL A 182 8.69 10.76 -10.66
CA VAL A 182 7.41 10.79 -9.95
C VAL A 182 6.73 12.16 -10.16
N ARG A 183 7.47 13.23 -9.96
CA ARG A 183 6.98 14.60 -10.15
C ARG A 183 6.52 14.87 -11.59
N ARG A 184 7.29 14.44 -12.59
CA ARG A 184 6.89 14.56 -14.00
C ARG A 184 5.57 13.85 -14.27
N THR A 185 5.41 12.61 -13.77
CA THR A 185 4.18 11.85 -13.92
C THR A 185 2.99 12.60 -13.32
N VAL A 186 3.12 13.11 -12.09
CA VAL A 186 2.04 13.88 -11.45
C VAL A 186 1.68 15.10 -12.27
N ARG A 187 2.66 15.89 -12.72
CA ARG A 187 2.42 17.09 -13.56
C ARG A 187 1.81 16.79 -14.91
N THR A 188 2.12 15.63 -15.50
CA THR A 188 1.53 15.24 -16.80
C THR A 188 0.07 14.83 -16.67
N VAL A 189 -0.32 14.28 -15.52
CA VAL A 189 -1.70 13.81 -15.30
C VAL A 189 -2.60 14.94 -14.79
N LEU A 190 -2.08 15.83 -13.96
CA LEU A 190 -2.87 16.95 -13.45
C LEU A 190 -3.08 17.99 -14.56
N PRO A 191 -4.32 18.48 -14.73
CA PRO A 191 -4.58 19.61 -15.63
C PRO A 191 -3.86 20.88 -15.12
N ASP A 192 -3.42 21.71 -16.04
CA ASP A 192 -2.94 23.04 -15.69
C ASP A 192 -4.11 23.84 -15.12
N GLY A 193 -3.92 24.38 -13.90
CA GLY A 193 -4.90 25.22 -13.23
C GLY A 193 -4.85 26.67 -13.73
#